data_8adbc3decb5690480857c2e936f965c2
#
_entry.id   8adbc3decb5690480857c2e936f965c2
#
_cell.length_a   1.000
_cell.length_b   1.000
_cell.length_c   1.000
_cell.angle_alpha   90.00
_cell.angle_beta   90.00
_cell.angle_gamma   90.00
#
_symmetry.space_group_name_H-M   'P 1'
#
loop_
_entity.id
_entity.type
_entity.pdbx_description
1 polymer ?
#
loop_
_entity_poly.entity_id
_entity_poly.type
_entity_poly.pdbx_seq_one_letter_code
_entity_poly.pdbx_strand_id
1 'polypeptide(L)'
;KDNIIINHEKIEKKIISIEVFNDGLKRNTKILSHPIFNIYHSETDMMRYLKKLENKDIALNRSMIPLGSCTMKLNAASEMLPITFKGFSEAHPFLESHQREGYNQLMRELISMLKDITGFDEISLQPNAGAQGEFAGLLAIKKYHESNKETNRNICIIPSSAHGTNPASAQMCGMEVSIVRCDNLGNIDLEDLQRKISLADKNLAA
;
A
#
# COMPACT_ATOMS: atom_id res chain seq x y z
N LYS A 1 -29.99 -4.07 35.37
CA LYS A 1 -29.53 -3.82 33.97
C LYS A 1 -30.63 -3.01 33.31
N ASP A 2 -30.47 -1.72 33.30
CA ASP A 2 -31.45 -0.79 32.72
C ASP A 2 -31.32 -0.90 31.19
N ASN A 3 -32.38 -1.40 30.56
CA ASN A 3 -32.51 -1.37 29.12
C ASN A 3 -32.63 0.09 28.67
N ILE A 4 -31.58 0.69 28.21
CA ILE A 4 -31.63 2.02 27.59
C ILE A 4 -32.35 1.86 26.26
N ILE A 5 -33.64 2.22 26.23
CA ILE A 5 -34.38 2.31 24.97
C ILE A 5 -33.89 3.57 24.24
N ILE A 6 -33.11 3.38 23.22
CA ILE A 6 -32.65 4.47 22.37
C ILE A 6 -33.81 4.91 21.48
N ASN A 7 -34.33 6.10 21.74
CA ASN A 7 -35.37 6.70 20.89
C ASN A 7 -34.72 7.41 19.70
N HIS A 8 -34.68 6.73 18.56
CA HIS A 8 -34.03 7.20 17.32
C HIS A 8 -34.64 8.53 16.82
N GLU A 9 -35.96 8.71 16.87
CA GLU A 9 -36.60 9.96 16.43
C GLU A 9 -36.17 11.16 17.27
N LYS A 10 -35.93 10.95 18.56
CA LYS A 10 -35.50 12.02 19.47
C LYS A 10 -34.05 12.41 19.23
N ILE A 11 -33.23 11.44 18.84
CA ILE A 11 -31.82 11.65 18.47
C ILE A 11 -31.73 12.36 17.13
N GLU A 12 -32.49 11.93 16.13
CA GLU A 12 -32.56 12.57 14.83
C GLU A 12 -32.98 14.02 14.89
N LYS A 13 -34.06 14.31 15.65
CA LYS A 13 -34.50 15.70 15.87
C LYS A 13 -33.44 16.55 16.57
N LYS A 14 -32.67 15.98 17.49
CA LYS A 14 -31.61 16.68 18.20
C LYS A 14 -30.37 16.90 17.28
N ILE A 15 -30.07 15.96 16.43
CA ILE A 15 -28.97 16.10 15.43
C ILE A 15 -29.33 17.18 14.41
N ILE A 16 -30.55 17.19 13.89
CA ILE A 16 -31.04 18.20 12.94
C ILE A 16 -31.02 19.62 13.54
N SER A 17 -31.18 19.75 14.84
CA SER A 17 -31.17 21.04 15.54
C SER A 17 -29.76 21.57 15.87
N ILE A 18 -28.73 20.77 15.69
CA ILE A 18 -27.33 21.20 15.91
C ILE A 18 -26.84 21.88 14.62
N GLU A 19 -26.70 23.18 14.64
CA GLU A 19 -25.95 23.89 13.58
C GLU A 19 -24.45 23.55 13.70
N VAL A 20 -24.06 22.49 13.02
CA VAL A 20 -22.67 21.98 13.01
C VAL A 20 -21.76 22.87 12.17
N PHE A 21 -22.31 23.61 11.22
CA PHE A 21 -21.56 24.43 10.28
C PHE A 21 -22.07 25.88 10.25
N ASN A 22 -21.15 26.82 10.20
CA ASN A 22 -21.44 28.20 9.88
C ASN A 22 -22.14 28.27 8.51
N ASP A 23 -23.10 29.17 8.31
CA ASP A 23 -23.87 29.32 7.07
C ASP A 23 -22.98 29.46 5.83
N GLY A 24 -21.81 30.06 5.96
CA GLY A 24 -20.84 30.16 4.88
C GLY A 24 -20.20 28.83 4.43
N LEU A 25 -20.29 27.77 5.25
CA LEU A 25 -19.79 26.44 4.96
C LEU A 25 -20.90 25.47 4.54
N LYS A 26 -22.16 25.90 4.66
CA LYS A 26 -23.32 25.10 4.24
C LYS A 26 -23.44 25.07 2.74
N ARG A 27 -23.51 23.87 2.18
CA ARG A 27 -23.78 23.72 0.75
C ARG A 27 -25.24 24.06 0.46
N ASN A 28 -25.46 25.05 -0.37
CA ASN A 28 -26.80 25.48 -0.83
C ASN A 28 -27.15 24.96 -2.24
N THR A 29 -26.22 24.26 -2.90
CA THR A 29 -26.42 23.69 -4.23
C THR A 29 -26.96 22.27 -4.13
N LYS A 30 -27.81 21.87 -5.11
CA LYS A 30 -28.24 20.49 -5.23
C LYS A 30 -27.04 19.56 -5.42
N ILE A 31 -27.04 18.44 -4.72
CA ILE A 31 -26.04 17.37 -4.88
C ILE A 31 -26.63 16.25 -5.73
N LEU A 32 -25.77 15.46 -6.39
CA LEU A 32 -26.17 14.28 -7.16
C LEU A 32 -27.29 14.57 -8.16
N SER A 33 -27.22 15.74 -8.84
CA SER A 33 -28.25 16.18 -9.80
C SER A 33 -28.22 15.42 -11.12
N HIS A 34 -27.13 14.68 -11.41
CA HIS A 34 -27.04 13.86 -12.62
C HIS A 34 -28.09 12.73 -12.58
N PRO A 35 -28.81 12.47 -13.69
CA PRO A 35 -29.89 11.48 -13.75
C PRO A 35 -29.50 10.10 -13.26
N ILE A 36 -28.26 9.69 -13.42
CA ILE A 36 -27.75 8.38 -13.01
C ILE A 36 -27.94 8.08 -11.52
N PHE A 37 -27.91 9.11 -10.68
CA PHE A 37 -28.14 8.98 -9.24
C PHE A 37 -29.62 8.88 -8.86
N ASN A 38 -30.53 8.98 -9.85
CA ASN A 38 -31.96 9.04 -9.66
C ASN A 38 -32.73 8.04 -10.52
N ILE A 39 -32.03 7.11 -11.19
CA ILE A 39 -32.66 6.13 -12.11
C ILE A 39 -32.66 4.73 -11.50
N TYR A 40 -31.57 4.36 -10.79
CA TYR A 40 -31.39 3.01 -10.27
C TYR A 40 -31.87 2.93 -8.83
N HIS A 41 -33.08 2.40 -8.61
CA HIS A 41 -33.72 2.35 -7.29
C HIS A 41 -33.84 0.94 -6.71
N SER A 42 -33.52 -0.10 -7.50
CA SER A 42 -33.51 -1.48 -7.03
C SER A 42 -32.11 -2.06 -7.00
N GLU A 43 -31.87 -3.04 -6.15
CA GLU A 43 -30.60 -3.79 -6.11
C GLU A 43 -30.26 -4.38 -7.48
N THR A 44 -31.25 -4.99 -8.14
CA THR A 44 -31.04 -5.58 -9.49
C THR A 44 -30.62 -4.54 -10.52
N ASP A 45 -31.23 -3.36 -10.53
CA ASP A 45 -30.86 -2.29 -11.46
C ASP A 45 -29.45 -1.79 -11.18
N MET A 46 -29.10 -1.63 -9.90
CA MET A 46 -27.76 -1.22 -9.51
C MET A 46 -26.71 -2.27 -9.94
N MET A 47 -26.96 -3.55 -9.70
CA MET A 47 -26.06 -4.64 -10.13
C MET A 47 -25.85 -4.63 -11.66
N ARG A 48 -26.92 -4.50 -12.43
CA ARG A 48 -26.85 -4.40 -13.89
C ARG A 48 -26.10 -3.16 -14.36
N TYR A 49 -26.29 -2.05 -13.67
CA TYR A 49 -25.57 -0.82 -13.98
C TYR A 49 -24.07 -0.94 -13.67
N LEU A 50 -23.71 -1.50 -12.54
CA LEU A 50 -22.30 -1.77 -12.18
C LEU A 50 -21.64 -2.71 -13.22
N LYS A 51 -22.36 -3.76 -13.63
CA LYS A 51 -21.86 -4.67 -14.69
C LYS A 51 -21.71 -3.97 -16.05
N LYS A 52 -22.60 -3.05 -16.38
CA LYS A 52 -22.48 -2.22 -17.59
C LYS A 52 -21.25 -1.32 -17.54
N LEU A 53 -20.91 -0.77 -16.37
CA LEU A 53 -19.68 0.04 -16.18
C LEU A 53 -18.43 -0.84 -16.26
N GLU A 54 -18.42 -1.95 -15.55
CA GLU A 54 -17.33 -2.93 -15.59
C GLU A 54 -17.01 -3.37 -17.03
N ASN A 55 -18.06 -3.59 -17.85
CA ASN A 55 -17.89 -4.03 -19.21
C ASN A 55 -17.29 -2.99 -20.16
N LYS A 56 -17.18 -1.72 -19.74
CA LYS A 56 -16.52 -0.66 -20.51
C LYS A 56 -15.01 -0.65 -20.34
N ASP A 57 -14.52 -1.33 -19.32
CA ASP A 57 -13.10 -1.40 -19.00
C ASP A 57 -12.53 -2.79 -19.19
N ILE A 58 -11.21 -2.91 -19.16
CA ILE A 58 -10.50 -4.18 -19.23
C ILE A 58 -10.64 -4.90 -17.87
N ALA A 59 -10.97 -6.18 -17.89
CA ALA A 59 -11.07 -7.01 -16.70
C ALA A 59 -10.32 -8.32 -16.86
N LEU A 60 -9.68 -8.80 -15.80
CA LEU A 60 -8.86 -10.02 -15.79
C LEU A 60 -9.61 -11.30 -16.19
N ASN A 61 -10.93 -11.32 -15.97
CA ASN A 61 -11.78 -12.48 -16.29
C ASN A 61 -12.18 -12.57 -17.78
N ARG A 62 -11.82 -11.56 -18.60
CA ARG A 62 -12.21 -11.50 -20.03
C ARG A 62 -11.16 -10.92 -20.96
N SER A 63 -10.07 -10.37 -20.44
CA SER A 63 -9.03 -9.71 -21.22
C SER A 63 -7.66 -9.91 -20.61
N MET A 64 -6.63 -9.96 -21.46
CA MET A 64 -5.26 -9.82 -21.02
C MET A 64 -4.96 -8.35 -20.75
N ILE A 65 -4.50 -8.06 -19.52
CA ILE A 65 -4.10 -6.71 -19.15
C ILE A 65 -2.60 -6.56 -19.48
N PRO A 66 -2.21 -5.60 -20.33
CA PRO A 66 -0.83 -5.42 -20.76
C PRO A 66 0.00 -4.66 -19.70
N LEU A 67 -0.14 -5.02 -18.44
CA LEU A 67 0.56 -4.43 -17.31
C LEU A 67 1.37 -5.51 -16.58
N GLY A 68 2.38 -5.08 -15.82
CA GLY A 68 3.23 -5.98 -15.05
C GLY A 68 2.50 -6.66 -13.89
N SER A 69 3.26 -7.37 -13.08
CA SER A 69 2.78 -8.22 -11.98
C SER A 69 1.89 -7.49 -10.94
N CYS A 70 1.99 -6.18 -10.82
CA CYS A 70 1.19 -5.38 -9.88
C CYS A 70 -0.32 -5.49 -10.08
N THR A 71 -0.77 -5.91 -11.27
CA THR A 71 -2.18 -6.10 -11.63
C THR A 71 -2.64 -7.55 -11.56
N MET A 72 -1.72 -8.50 -11.42
CA MET A 72 -2.00 -9.94 -11.40
C MET A 72 -2.15 -10.44 -9.96
N LYS A 73 -3.08 -9.86 -9.21
CA LYS A 73 -3.34 -10.21 -7.80
C LYS A 73 -4.53 -11.14 -7.67
N LEU A 74 -4.55 -12.19 -8.50
CA LEU A 74 -5.57 -13.21 -8.43
C LEU A 74 -5.16 -14.28 -7.42
N ASN A 75 -5.98 -14.46 -6.40
CA ASN A 75 -5.83 -15.54 -5.43
C ASN A 75 -6.90 -16.61 -5.69
N ALA A 76 -6.55 -17.87 -5.48
CA ALA A 76 -7.53 -18.94 -5.52
C ALA A 76 -8.59 -18.75 -4.42
N ALA A 77 -9.84 -19.13 -4.70
CA ALA A 77 -10.92 -19.01 -3.72
C ALA A 77 -10.62 -19.79 -2.43
N SER A 78 -9.92 -20.93 -2.55
CA SER A 78 -9.49 -21.75 -1.41
C SER A 78 -8.43 -21.06 -0.54
N GLU A 79 -7.59 -20.20 -1.11
CA GLU A 79 -6.62 -19.39 -0.36
C GLU A 79 -7.30 -18.23 0.37
N MET A 80 -8.39 -17.72 -0.17
CA MET A 80 -9.18 -16.65 0.45
C MET A 80 -10.11 -17.15 1.55
N LEU A 81 -10.51 -18.43 1.51
CA LEU A 81 -11.46 -19.00 2.46
C LEU A 81 -11.07 -18.84 3.94
N PRO A 82 -9.81 -19.03 4.35
CA PRO A 82 -9.41 -18.87 5.74
C PRO A 82 -9.69 -17.48 6.33
N ILE A 83 -9.75 -16.44 5.51
CA ILE A 83 -10.07 -15.08 5.95
C ILE A 83 -11.47 -15.00 6.58
N THR A 84 -12.38 -15.91 6.20
CA THR A 84 -13.75 -15.96 6.74
C THR A 84 -13.85 -16.72 8.07
N PHE A 85 -12.81 -17.40 8.50
CA PHE A 85 -12.81 -18.14 9.75
C PHE A 85 -12.76 -17.17 10.93
N LYS A 86 -13.65 -17.32 11.89
CA LYS A 86 -13.79 -16.41 13.04
C LYS A 86 -12.49 -16.17 13.81
N GLY A 87 -11.66 -17.20 13.98
CA GLY A 87 -10.38 -17.10 14.63
C GLY A 87 -9.39 -16.13 13.94
N PHE A 88 -9.57 -15.91 12.64
CA PHE A 88 -8.79 -14.94 11.87
C PHE A 88 -9.53 -13.61 11.68
N SER A 89 -10.80 -13.65 11.26
CA SER A 89 -11.55 -12.45 10.89
C SER A 89 -11.94 -11.57 12.08
N GLU A 90 -12.12 -12.15 13.27
CA GLU A 90 -12.57 -11.44 14.47
C GLU A 90 -11.42 -11.10 15.44
N ALA A 91 -10.19 -11.54 15.13
CA ALA A 91 -9.03 -11.26 15.97
C ALA A 91 -8.53 -9.82 15.80
N HIS A 92 -8.58 -9.03 16.88
CA HIS A 92 -8.05 -7.66 16.86
C HIS A 92 -6.52 -7.67 16.82
N PRO A 93 -5.86 -6.78 16.03
CA PRO A 93 -4.39 -6.74 15.92
C PRO A 93 -3.65 -6.52 17.25
N PHE A 94 -4.28 -5.84 18.20
CA PHE A 94 -3.71 -5.53 19.52
C PHE A 94 -4.18 -6.48 20.64
N LEU A 95 -4.65 -7.67 20.29
CA LEU A 95 -4.85 -8.73 21.28
C LEU A 95 -3.52 -9.09 21.96
N GLU A 96 -3.61 -9.58 23.20
CA GLU A 96 -2.44 -10.10 23.89
C GLU A 96 -1.81 -11.28 23.12
N SER A 97 -0.50 -11.47 23.29
CA SER A 97 0.27 -12.43 22.47
C SER A 97 -0.30 -13.86 22.54
N HIS A 98 -0.77 -14.28 23.72
CA HIS A 98 -1.36 -15.63 23.88
C HIS A 98 -2.71 -15.80 23.19
N GLN A 99 -3.44 -14.73 22.89
CA GLN A 99 -4.73 -14.76 22.20
C GLN A 99 -4.58 -14.74 20.67
N ARG A 100 -3.40 -14.40 20.16
CA ARG A 100 -3.07 -14.35 18.73
C ARG A 100 -1.97 -15.32 18.33
N GLU A 101 -1.80 -16.42 19.07
CA GLU A 101 -0.70 -17.37 18.83
C GLU A 101 -0.73 -17.95 17.41
N GLY A 102 -1.91 -18.22 16.84
CA GLY A 102 -2.04 -18.67 15.45
C GLY A 102 -1.49 -17.67 14.43
N TYR A 103 -1.75 -16.38 14.60
CA TYR A 103 -1.14 -15.33 13.77
C TYR A 103 0.37 -15.23 13.98
N ASN A 104 0.83 -15.32 15.21
CA ASN A 104 2.25 -15.28 15.52
C ASN A 104 2.98 -16.47 14.87
N GLN A 105 2.38 -17.66 14.90
CA GLN A 105 2.92 -18.85 14.25
C GLN A 105 2.99 -18.67 12.73
N LEU A 106 1.89 -18.24 12.11
CA LEU A 106 1.82 -17.99 10.67
C LEU A 106 2.92 -17.02 10.23
N MET A 107 3.09 -15.90 10.93
CA MET A 107 4.13 -14.92 10.60
C MET A 107 5.54 -15.49 10.77
N ARG A 108 5.81 -16.24 11.85
CA ARG A 108 7.13 -16.87 12.07
C ARG A 108 7.48 -17.86 10.97
N GLU A 109 6.53 -18.74 10.61
CA GLU A 109 6.73 -19.74 9.55
C GLU A 109 6.96 -19.07 8.19
N LEU A 110 6.17 -18.04 7.86
CA LEU A 110 6.34 -17.30 6.59
C LEU A 110 7.70 -16.59 6.56
N ILE A 111 8.11 -15.94 7.64
CA ILE A 111 9.43 -15.29 7.74
C ILE A 111 10.53 -16.34 7.52
N SER A 112 10.44 -17.51 8.16
CA SER A 112 11.43 -18.58 7.99
C SER A 112 11.52 -19.04 6.53
N MET A 113 10.37 -19.31 5.89
CA MET A 113 10.35 -19.72 4.49
C MET A 113 10.95 -18.65 3.57
N LEU A 114 10.63 -17.38 3.81
CA LEU A 114 11.18 -16.27 3.01
C LEU A 114 12.68 -16.10 3.23
N LYS A 115 13.20 -16.28 4.44
CA LYS A 115 14.64 -16.28 4.70
C LYS A 115 15.35 -17.40 3.92
N ASP A 116 14.79 -18.59 3.93
CA ASP A 116 15.35 -19.74 3.19
C ASP A 116 15.35 -19.52 1.68
N ILE A 117 14.29 -18.91 1.12
CA ILE A 117 14.17 -18.65 -0.32
C ILE A 117 15.12 -17.53 -0.78
N THR A 118 15.24 -16.46 0.02
CA THR A 118 15.96 -15.24 -0.39
C THR A 118 17.42 -15.21 0.06
N GLY A 119 17.77 -15.99 1.09
CA GLY A 119 19.09 -15.96 1.71
C GLY A 119 19.36 -14.72 2.59
N PHE A 120 18.33 -13.92 2.88
CA PHE A 120 18.47 -12.78 3.80
C PHE A 120 18.47 -13.24 5.26
N ASP A 121 19.22 -12.55 6.10
CA ASP A 121 19.29 -12.84 7.53
C ASP A 121 17.99 -12.51 8.25
N GLU A 122 17.29 -11.44 7.84
CA GLU A 122 16.03 -11.02 8.44
C GLU A 122 15.01 -10.55 7.39
N ILE A 123 13.74 -10.79 7.70
CA ILE A 123 12.58 -10.40 6.88
C ILE A 123 11.57 -9.65 7.74
N SER A 124 11.05 -8.55 7.21
CA SER A 124 9.92 -7.83 7.82
C SER A 124 8.67 -7.97 6.96
N LEU A 125 7.56 -8.34 7.59
CA LEU A 125 6.23 -8.39 6.98
C LEU A 125 5.41 -7.10 7.25
N GLN A 126 6.03 -6.05 7.80
CA GLN A 126 5.37 -4.78 8.13
C GLN A 126 4.95 -3.96 6.90
N PRO A 127 5.77 -3.84 5.84
CA PRO A 127 5.41 -3.04 4.68
C PRO A 127 4.13 -3.54 4.00
N ASN A 128 3.19 -2.63 3.70
CA ASN A 128 1.91 -2.97 3.09
C ASN A 128 1.95 -3.01 1.56
N ALA A 129 3.02 -2.53 0.94
CA ALA A 129 3.20 -2.49 -0.51
C ALA A 129 4.68 -2.51 -0.89
N GLY A 130 4.99 -2.79 -2.18
CA GLY A 130 6.37 -2.78 -2.68
C GLY A 130 7.09 -1.46 -2.42
N ALA A 131 6.47 -0.33 -2.71
CA ALA A 131 7.04 1.00 -2.46
C ALA A 131 7.37 1.25 -0.97
N GLN A 132 6.54 0.72 -0.07
CA GLN A 132 6.81 0.80 1.37
C GLN A 132 7.95 -0.13 1.80
N GLY A 133 8.12 -1.27 1.12
CA GLY A 133 9.27 -2.15 1.29
C GLY A 133 10.57 -1.49 0.85
N GLU A 134 10.57 -0.82 -0.30
CA GLU A 134 11.70 -0.01 -0.75
C GLU A 134 12.09 1.07 0.26
N PHE A 135 11.10 1.84 0.72
CA PHE A 135 11.31 2.88 1.73
C PHE A 135 11.86 2.31 3.04
N ALA A 136 11.29 1.21 3.53
CA ALA A 136 11.74 0.57 4.76
C ALA A 136 13.18 0.06 4.65
N GLY A 137 13.54 -0.54 3.51
CA GLY A 137 14.90 -0.99 3.24
C GLY A 137 15.91 0.16 3.21
N LEU A 138 15.62 1.22 2.47
CA LEU A 138 16.48 2.41 2.40
C LEU A 138 16.59 3.13 3.75
N LEU A 139 15.51 3.16 4.53
CA LEU A 139 15.53 3.72 5.87
C LEU A 139 16.42 2.89 6.81
N ALA A 140 16.40 1.57 6.69
CA ALA A 140 17.29 0.68 7.45
C ALA A 140 18.75 0.92 7.08
N ILE A 141 19.08 1.04 5.79
CA ILE A 141 20.45 1.39 5.31
C ILE A 141 20.89 2.73 5.89
N LYS A 142 20.03 3.74 5.82
CA LYS A 142 20.33 5.05 6.41
C LYS A 142 20.61 4.95 7.91
N LYS A 143 19.77 4.26 8.65
CA LYS A 143 19.93 4.05 10.10
C LYS A 143 21.20 3.28 10.44
N TYR A 144 21.60 2.33 9.61
CA TYR A 144 22.87 1.64 9.75
C TYR A 144 24.05 2.61 9.63
N HIS A 145 24.09 3.46 8.61
CA HIS A 145 25.14 4.46 8.45
C HIS A 145 25.17 5.47 9.60
N GLU A 146 23.99 5.96 10.02
CA GLU A 146 23.88 6.87 11.18
C GLU A 146 24.43 6.22 12.46
N SER A 147 24.14 4.93 12.70
CA SER A 147 24.65 4.20 13.89
C SER A 147 26.17 4.06 13.87
N ASN A 148 26.76 3.99 12.69
CA ASN A 148 28.20 3.97 12.50
C ASN A 148 28.85 5.38 12.48
N LYS A 149 28.06 6.43 12.74
CA LYS A 149 28.49 7.84 12.67
C LYS A 149 28.91 8.32 11.26
N GLU A 150 28.42 7.63 10.24
CA GLU A 150 28.67 7.94 8.82
C GLU A 150 27.50 8.76 8.23
N THR A 151 27.11 9.85 8.89
CA THR A 151 25.95 10.67 8.52
C THR A 151 26.06 11.37 7.18
N ASN A 152 27.26 11.43 6.61
CA ASN A 152 27.54 11.97 5.27
C ASN A 152 27.14 10.99 4.15
N ARG A 153 26.93 9.71 4.42
CA ARG A 153 26.48 8.73 3.43
C ARG A 153 25.01 8.95 3.11
N ASN A 154 24.76 9.65 2.01
CA ASN A 154 23.42 10.05 1.58
C ASN A 154 23.16 9.86 0.08
N ILE A 155 24.14 9.39 -0.70
CA ILE A 155 23.97 9.18 -2.14
C ILE A 155 23.45 7.77 -2.40
N CYS A 156 22.30 7.69 -3.11
CA CYS A 156 21.71 6.47 -3.60
C CYS A 156 21.86 6.39 -5.14
N ILE A 157 22.53 5.37 -5.64
CA ILE A 157 22.73 5.14 -7.07
C ILE A 157 21.58 4.32 -7.61
N ILE A 158 20.92 4.82 -8.67
CA ILE A 158 19.72 4.20 -9.24
C ILE A 158 19.87 4.15 -10.77
N PRO A 159 19.61 3.01 -11.43
CA PRO A 159 19.65 2.94 -12.89
C PRO A 159 18.51 3.74 -13.53
N SER A 160 18.75 4.30 -14.70
CA SER A 160 17.75 5.09 -15.44
C SER A 160 16.52 4.28 -15.87
N SER A 161 16.64 2.94 -15.93
CA SER A 161 15.55 2.01 -16.20
C SER A 161 14.71 1.65 -14.97
N ALA A 162 15.07 2.13 -13.78
CA ALA A 162 14.35 1.82 -12.56
C ALA A 162 12.94 2.39 -12.57
N HIS A 163 12.03 1.73 -11.87
CA HIS A 163 10.68 2.24 -11.65
C HIS A 163 10.73 3.57 -10.87
N GLY A 164 9.77 4.46 -11.16
CA GLY A 164 9.71 5.79 -10.53
C GLY A 164 9.61 5.79 -9.00
N THR A 165 9.18 4.68 -8.39
CA THR A 165 9.16 4.53 -6.93
C THR A 165 10.55 4.48 -6.29
N ASN A 166 11.55 3.96 -7.01
CA ASN A 166 12.91 3.84 -6.46
C ASN A 166 13.51 5.21 -6.11
N PRO A 167 13.60 6.18 -7.06
CA PRO A 167 14.08 7.51 -6.70
C PRO A 167 13.17 8.23 -5.69
N ALA A 168 11.86 8.03 -5.75
CA ALA A 168 10.94 8.63 -4.79
C ALA A 168 11.20 8.11 -3.37
N SER A 169 11.37 6.81 -3.18
CA SER A 169 11.69 6.19 -1.88
C SER A 169 13.03 6.68 -1.33
N ALA A 170 14.05 6.82 -2.19
CA ALA A 170 15.36 7.35 -1.79
C ALA A 170 15.24 8.82 -1.31
N GLN A 171 14.52 9.64 -2.05
CA GLN A 171 14.29 11.05 -1.65
C GLN A 171 13.48 11.15 -0.34
N MET A 172 12.47 10.31 -0.15
CA MET A 172 11.70 10.25 1.11
C MET A 172 12.58 9.88 2.31
N CYS A 173 13.63 9.08 2.10
CA CYS A 173 14.65 8.81 3.13
C CYS A 173 15.64 9.95 3.32
N GLY A 174 15.56 11.04 2.53
CA GLY A 174 16.49 12.14 2.55
C GLY A 174 17.84 11.79 1.92
N MET A 175 17.86 10.85 0.95
CA MET A 175 19.03 10.54 0.13
C MET A 175 19.02 11.35 -1.16
N GLU A 176 20.20 11.67 -1.66
CA GLU A 176 20.41 12.24 -2.98
C GLU A 176 20.46 11.11 -4.03
N VAL A 177 19.70 11.29 -5.11
CA VAL A 177 19.63 10.28 -6.17
C VAL A 177 20.68 10.58 -7.24
N SER A 178 21.54 9.61 -7.50
CA SER A 178 22.52 9.64 -8.60
C SER A 178 22.09 8.62 -9.67
N ILE A 179 21.66 9.12 -10.83
CA ILE A 179 21.17 8.25 -11.92
C ILE A 179 22.34 7.68 -12.74
N VAL A 180 22.36 6.37 -12.90
CA VAL A 180 23.26 5.64 -13.80
C VAL A 180 22.56 5.34 -15.11
N ARG A 181 23.27 5.53 -16.21
CA ARG A 181 22.76 5.25 -17.55
C ARG A 181 22.55 3.75 -17.77
N CYS A 182 21.60 3.45 -18.64
CA CYS A 182 21.39 2.11 -19.19
C CYS A 182 21.57 2.16 -20.71
N ASP A 183 21.98 1.03 -21.29
CA ASP A 183 22.01 0.84 -22.73
C ASP A 183 20.58 0.64 -23.32
N ASN A 184 20.49 0.50 -24.63
CA ASN A 184 19.22 0.27 -25.33
C ASN A 184 18.57 -1.09 -25.04
N LEU A 185 19.29 -2.00 -24.41
CA LEU A 185 18.80 -3.31 -23.98
C LEU A 185 18.37 -3.31 -22.51
N GLY A 186 18.54 -2.19 -21.80
CA GLY A 186 18.20 -2.04 -20.38
C GLY A 186 19.32 -2.47 -19.43
N ASN A 187 20.50 -2.83 -19.92
CA ASN A 187 21.63 -3.16 -19.07
C ASN A 187 22.27 -1.89 -18.50
N ILE A 188 22.81 -2.00 -17.30
CA ILE A 188 23.50 -0.89 -16.63
C ILE A 188 24.81 -0.60 -17.38
N ASP A 189 25.07 0.68 -17.68
CA ASP A 189 26.36 1.16 -18.18
C ASP A 189 27.39 1.10 -17.04
N LEU A 190 28.26 0.08 -17.11
CA LEU A 190 29.24 -0.19 -16.05
C LEU A 190 30.30 0.91 -15.92
N GLU A 191 30.64 1.60 -17.02
CA GLU A 191 31.60 2.71 -16.98
C GLU A 191 30.97 3.92 -16.24
N ASP A 192 29.71 4.22 -16.54
CA ASP A 192 28.99 5.28 -15.84
C ASP A 192 28.78 4.93 -14.37
N LEU A 193 28.46 3.66 -14.07
CA LEU A 193 28.34 3.18 -12.68
C LEU A 193 29.65 3.41 -11.91
N GLN A 194 30.76 2.96 -12.46
CA GLN A 194 32.06 3.12 -11.83
C GLN A 194 32.43 4.60 -11.60
N ARG A 195 32.14 5.43 -12.58
CA ARG A 195 32.31 6.88 -12.49
C ARG A 195 31.45 7.48 -11.36
N LYS A 196 30.18 7.08 -11.26
CA LYS A 196 29.26 7.56 -10.23
C LYS A 196 29.67 7.11 -8.83
N ILE A 197 30.13 5.87 -8.68
CA ILE A 197 30.67 5.36 -7.42
C ILE A 197 31.89 6.19 -7.00
N SER A 198 32.83 6.43 -7.95
CA SER A 198 34.03 7.24 -7.67
C SER A 198 33.71 8.68 -7.28
N LEU A 199 32.67 9.28 -7.88
CA LEU A 199 32.22 10.63 -7.53
C LEU A 199 31.49 10.67 -6.16
N ALA A 200 30.76 9.65 -5.82
CA ALA A 200 30.06 9.54 -4.54
C ALA A 200 31.06 9.32 -3.38
N ASP A 201 32.13 8.57 -3.62
CA ASP A 201 33.19 8.26 -2.66
C ASP A 201 32.63 7.89 -1.28
N LYS A 202 33.01 8.62 -0.25
CA LYS A 202 32.56 8.39 1.13
C LYS A 202 31.09 8.74 1.39
N ASN A 203 30.41 9.37 0.44
CA ASN A 203 29.00 9.74 0.56
C ASN A 203 28.06 8.66 -0.03
N LEU A 204 28.61 7.59 -0.61
CA LEU A 204 27.80 6.49 -1.13
C LEU A 204 27.07 5.77 0.00
N ALA A 205 25.75 5.74 -0.04
CA ALA A 205 24.89 5.05 0.93
C ALA A 205 24.33 3.74 0.38
N ALA A 206 23.82 3.73 -0.87
CA ALA A 206 23.15 2.59 -1.49
C ALA A 206 23.29 2.63 -3.03
#